data_dab1fa2788175ed7c7092138960e5922
#
_entry.id   dab1fa2788175ed7c7092138960e5922
#
_cell.length_a   1.000
_cell.length_b   1.000
_cell.length_c   1.000
_cell.angle_alpha   90.00
_cell.angle_beta   90.00
_cell.angle_gamma   90.00
#
_symmetry.space_group_name_H-M   'P 1'
#
loop_
_entity.id
_entity.type
_entity.pdbx_description
1 polymer ?
#
loop_
_entity_poly.entity_id
_entity_poly.type
_entity_poly.pdbx_seq_one_letter_code
_entity_poly.pdbx_strand_id
1 'polypeptide(L)'
;IQVDAEWWRKYAEWVEPWLDYPTTWCVVPDVIDGDEEANDRLLVGWPRHLFKQSAPVWHMHESLDRLQYLCAAWDKVCVGSSGEYADPQSSRWAYRMDDAFNTLCPTGGKPPAWIHMLRAMSQACDGEWPFASADSTNTAQNHHRHDSPVRIAEKWDAKQAPARWLPRHQLTFEAAA
;
A
#
# COMPACT_ATOMS: atom_id res chain seq x y z
N ILE A 1 18.57 -3.04 7.73
CA ILE A 1 18.59 -4.50 8.04
C ILE A 1 18.85 -5.19 6.72
N GLN A 2 20.02 -5.83 6.59
CA GLN A 2 20.32 -6.65 5.44
C GLN A 2 19.50 -7.95 5.60
N VAL A 3 18.44 -8.08 4.82
CA VAL A 3 17.58 -9.27 4.85
C VAL A 3 18.28 -10.33 4.00
N ASP A 4 18.80 -11.37 4.64
CA ASP A 4 19.46 -12.46 3.95
C ASP A 4 18.47 -13.48 3.38
N ALA A 5 18.93 -14.34 2.47
CA ALA A 5 18.09 -15.37 1.83
C ALA A 5 17.52 -16.38 2.84
N GLU A 6 18.18 -16.61 3.98
CA GLU A 6 17.70 -17.49 5.04
C GLU A 6 16.49 -16.89 5.78
N TRP A 7 16.52 -15.57 6.04
CA TRP A 7 15.40 -14.87 6.66
C TRP A 7 14.16 -14.94 5.77
N TRP A 8 14.32 -14.72 4.47
CA TRP A 8 13.24 -14.83 3.47
C TRP A 8 12.60 -16.21 3.46
N ARG A 9 13.42 -17.24 3.44
CA ARG A 9 12.94 -18.61 3.46
C ARG A 9 12.16 -18.90 4.74
N LYS A 10 12.67 -18.51 5.91
CA LYS A 10 11.99 -18.67 7.20
C LYS A 10 10.67 -17.92 7.26
N TYR A 11 10.60 -16.72 6.69
CA TYR A 11 9.36 -15.96 6.63
C TYR A 11 8.33 -16.66 5.72
N ALA A 12 8.73 -17.09 4.54
CA ALA A 12 7.85 -17.82 3.63
C ALA A 12 7.30 -19.10 4.27
N GLU A 13 8.16 -19.90 4.89
CA GLU A 13 7.77 -21.12 5.64
C GLU A 13 6.82 -20.82 6.82
N TRP A 14 7.01 -19.69 7.49
CA TRP A 14 6.16 -19.28 8.60
C TRP A 14 4.79 -18.81 8.13
N VAL A 15 4.71 -18.07 7.04
CA VAL A 15 3.45 -17.49 6.57
C VAL A 15 2.59 -18.49 5.82
N GLU A 16 3.19 -19.45 5.12
CA GLU A 16 2.51 -20.40 4.23
C GLU A 16 1.30 -21.12 4.88
N PRO A 17 1.38 -21.67 6.11
CA PRO A 17 0.24 -22.33 6.75
C PRO A 17 -0.95 -21.40 7.00
N TRP A 18 -0.71 -20.09 7.13
CA TRP A 18 -1.77 -19.11 7.37
C TRP A 18 -2.52 -18.75 6.09
N LEU A 19 -1.91 -18.97 4.92
CA LEU A 19 -2.49 -18.66 3.62
C LEU A 19 -3.53 -19.69 3.17
N ASP A 20 -3.70 -20.80 3.89
CA ASP A 20 -4.80 -21.75 3.67
C ASP A 20 -6.17 -21.16 4.02
N TYR A 21 -6.21 -20.06 4.79
CA TYR A 21 -7.45 -19.37 5.12
C TYR A 21 -7.84 -18.41 3.98
N PRO A 22 -9.10 -18.47 3.48
CA PRO A 22 -9.52 -17.74 2.27
C PRO A 22 -9.35 -16.22 2.32
N THR A 23 -9.37 -15.64 3.52
CA THR A 23 -9.27 -14.18 3.74
C THR A 23 -7.86 -13.73 4.11
N THR A 24 -6.91 -14.65 4.22
CA THR A 24 -5.53 -14.35 4.62
C THR A 24 -4.67 -14.12 3.39
N TRP A 25 -3.83 -13.12 3.47
CA TRP A 25 -2.79 -12.81 2.51
C TRP A 25 -1.59 -12.21 3.23
N CYS A 26 -0.44 -12.18 2.62
CA CYS A 26 0.77 -11.64 3.24
C CYS A 26 1.39 -10.51 2.41
N VAL A 27 2.12 -9.63 3.08
CA VAL A 27 2.99 -8.66 2.42
C VAL A 27 4.30 -9.35 2.08
N VAL A 28 4.75 -9.22 0.83
CA VAL A 28 6.10 -9.65 0.46
C VAL A 28 7.08 -8.72 1.16
N PRO A 29 8.01 -9.24 1.97
CA PRO A 29 8.98 -8.40 2.65
C PRO A 29 9.82 -7.59 1.67
N ASP A 30 10.20 -6.39 2.07
CA ASP A 30 10.83 -5.37 1.23
C ASP A 30 11.91 -4.58 2.00
N VAL A 31 12.61 -3.72 1.32
CA VAL A 31 13.56 -2.77 1.91
C VAL A 31 13.01 -1.36 1.75
N ILE A 32 12.49 -0.78 2.84
CA ILE A 32 11.78 0.51 2.84
C ILE A 32 12.63 1.65 2.24
N ASP A 33 13.91 1.70 2.57
CA ASP A 33 14.86 2.71 2.08
C ASP A 33 15.72 2.17 0.91
N GLY A 34 15.32 1.03 0.32
CA GLY A 34 15.96 0.43 -0.84
C GLY A 34 15.55 1.12 -2.14
N ASP A 35 16.37 0.95 -3.17
CA ASP A 35 15.99 1.30 -4.54
C ASP A 35 15.09 0.23 -5.16
N GLU A 36 14.49 0.56 -6.31
CA GLU A 36 13.61 -0.33 -7.04
C GLU A 36 14.27 -1.66 -7.40
N GLU A 37 15.55 -1.61 -7.79
CA GLU A 37 16.29 -2.81 -8.17
C GLU A 37 16.52 -3.76 -6.98
N ALA A 38 16.79 -3.21 -5.79
CA ALA A 38 16.91 -4.00 -4.56
C ALA A 38 15.60 -4.70 -4.22
N ASN A 39 14.47 -4.00 -4.30
CA ASN A 39 13.15 -4.55 -4.06
C ASN A 39 12.75 -5.58 -5.13
N ASP A 40 13.03 -5.34 -6.40
CA ASP A 40 12.73 -6.27 -7.49
C ASP A 40 13.54 -7.57 -7.40
N ARG A 41 14.81 -7.51 -6.95
CA ARG A 41 15.58 -8.72 -6.65
C ARG A 41 14.93 -9.59 -5.58
N LEU A 42 14.30 -8.99 -4.58
CA LEU A 42 13.57 -9.72 -3.56
C LEU A 42 12.31 -10.39 -4.14
N LEU A 43 11.57 -9.70 -5.00
CA LEU A 43 10.39 -10.27 -5.66
C LEU A 43 10.73 -11.48 -6.53
N VAL A 44 11.88 -11.46 -7.22
CA VAL A 44 12.35 -12.61 -8.02
C VAL A 44 12.59 -13.85 -7.15
N GLY A 45 13.03 -13.66 -5.91
CA GLY A 45 13.26 -14.73 -4.95
C GLY A 45 11.99 -15.24 -4.24
N TRP A 46 10.85 -14.56 -4.38
CA TRP A 46 9.62 -14.93 -3.69
C TRP A 46 9.01 -16.24 -4.26
N PRO A 47 8.52 -17.17 -3.42
CA PRO A 47 7.96 -18.44 -3.90
C PRO A 47 6.74 -18.24 -4.80
N ARG A 48 6.79 -18.77 -6.03
CA ARG A 48 5.73 -18.56 -7.03
C ARG A 48 4.36 -19.08 -6.60
N HIS A 49 4.31 -20.15 -5.81
CA HIS A 49 3.04 -20.71 -5.32
C HIS A 49 2.31 -19.79 -4.34
N LEU A 50 3.02 -18.84 -3.70
CA LEU A 50 2.44 -17.86 -2.78
C LEU A 50 1.95 -16.58 -3.47
N PHE A 51 2.23 -16.36 -4.76
CA PHE A 51 1.94 -15.11 -5.47
C PHE A 51 0.49 -14.63 -5.34
N LYS A 52 -0.49 -15.53 -5.50
CA LYS A 52 -1.91 -15.16 -5.44
C LYS A 52 -2.36 -14.61 -4.09
N GLN A 53 -1.68 -15.00 -3.03
CA GLN A 53 -2.00 -14.62 -1.66
C GLN A 53 -0.95 -13.66 -1.08
N SER A 54 -0.15 -13.06 -1.94
CA SER A 54 0.88 -12.11 -1.54
C SER A 54 0.68 -10.75 -2.21
N ALA A 55 1.19 -9.70 -1.58
CA ALA A 55 1.17 -8.35 -2.10
C ALA A 55 2.58 -7.73 -1.99
N PRO A 56 3.22 -7.35 -3.08
CA PRO A 56 4.45 -6.56 -3.04
C PRO A 56 4.16 -5.15 -2.55
N VAL A 57 5.21 -4.45 -2.11
CA VAL A 57 5.12 -3.06 -1.70
C VAL A 57 5.66 -2.14 -2.80
N TRP A 58 4.88 -1.14 -3.16
CA TRP A 58 5.35 0.04 -3.86
C TRP A 58 5.61 1.15 -2.83
N HIS A 59 6.82 1.64 -2.79
CA HIS A 59 7.20 2.78 -1.95
C HIS A 59 6.97 4.08 -2.72
N MET A 60 6.36 5.07 -2.08
CA MET A 60 5.96 6.31 -2.75
C MET A 60 7.12 7.10 -3.38
N HIS A 61 8.37 6.87 -2.97
CA HIS A 61 9.54 7.47 -3.61
C HIS A 61 9.97 6.76 -4.91
N GLU A 62 9.49 5.54 -5.14
CA GLU A 62 9.77 4.77 -6.35
C GLU A 62 8.98 5.32 -7.56
N SER A 63 9.35 4.93 -8.78
CA SER A 63 8.71 5.40 -10.00
C SER A 63 7.24 4.96 -10.12
N LEU A 64 6.46 5.74 -10.86
CA LEU A 64 5.08 5.36 -11.22
C LEU A 64 5.05 4.19 -12.22
N ASP A 65 6.09 4.04 -13.03
CA ASP A 65 6.25 2.90 -13.94
C ASP A 65 6.35 1.59 -13.15
N ARG A 66 7.09 1.59 -12.02
CA ARG A 66 7.13 0.45 -11.12
C ARG A 66 5.76 0.13 -10.52
N LEU A 67 5.00 1.15 -10.09
CA LEU A 67 3.64 0.96 -9.60
C LEU A 67 2.75 0.29 -10.65
N GLN A 68 2.79 0.76 -11.91
CA GLN A 68 2.05 0.15 -13.02
C GLN A 68 2.47 -1.30 -13.24
N TYR A 69 3.77 -1.57 -13.25
CA TYR A 69 4.30 -2.92 -13.39
C TYR A 69 3.80 -3.85 -12.29
N LEU A 70 3.88 -3.44 -11.03
CA LEU A 70 3.40 -4.24 -9.90
C LEU A 70 1.89 -4.52 -10.02
N CYS A 71 1.08 -3.51 -10.33
CA CYS A 71 -0.37 -3.65 -10.48
C CYS A 71 -0.77 -4.48 -11.73
N ALA A 72 0.08 -4.59 -12.73
CA ALA A 72 -0.14 -5.48 -13.88
C ALA A 72 0.23 -6.94 -13.59
N ALA A 73 1.18 -7.16 -12.67
CA ALA A 73 1.71 -8.49 -12.37
C ALA A 73 1.06 -9.16 -11.15
N TRP A 74 0.45 -8.38 -10.24
CA TRP A 74 -0.08 -8.86 -8.97
C TRP A 74 -1.54 -8.44 -8.75
N ASP A 75 -2.35 -9.34 -8.19
CA ASP A 75 -3.75 -9.07 -7.85
C ASP A 75 -3.90 -8.05 -6.71
N LYS A 76 -2.87 -7.91 -5.86
CA LYS A 76 -2.81 -7.02 -4.71
C LYS A 76 -1.47 -6.31 -4.67
N VAL A 77 -1.47 -5.02 -4.34
CA VAL A 77 -0.26 -4.20 -4.16
C VAL A 77 -0.43 -3.35 -2.92
N CYS A 78 0.58 -3.36 -2.06
CA CYS A 78 0.66 -2.46 -0.92
C CYS A 78 1.31 -1.13 -1.32
N VAL A 79 0.84 -0.04 -0.73
CA VAL A 79 1.43 1.29 -0.88
C VAL A 79 2.03 1.72 0.45
N GLY A 80 3.32 2.02 0.46
CA GLY A 80 4.07 2.48 1.63
C GLY A 80 4.49 3.94 1.52
N SER A 81 4.13 4.74 2.54
CA SER A 81 4.64 6.12 2.67
C SER A 81 6.13 6.10 2.97
N SER A 82 6.95 6.74 2.12
CA SER A 82 8.41 6.66 2.20
C SER A 82 9.10 7.88 1.59
N GLY A 83 10.37 8.06 1.89
CA GLY A 83 11.18 9.15 1.36
C GLY A 83 10.56 10.53 1.68
N GLU A 84 10.48 11.38 0.69
CA GLU A 84 9.88 12.71 0.80
C GLU A 84 8.35 12.69 0.98
N TYR A 85 7.71 11.52 0.83
CA TYR A 85 6.28 11.27 1.02
C TYR A 85 6.00 10.49 2.32
N ALA A 86 6.90 10.54 3.29
CA ALA A 86 6.75 9.78 4.54
C ALA A 86 5.62 10.32 5.45
N ASP A 87 5.23 11.59 5.29
CA ASP A 87 4.14 12.21 6.08
C ASP A 87 2.81 12.16 5.32
N PRO A 88 1.86 11.27 5.71
CA PRO A 88 0.56 11.17 5.06
C PRO A 88 -0.35 12.39 5.23
N GLN A 89 0.00 13.34 6.11
CA GLN A 89 -0.77 14.57 6.30
C GLN A 89 -0.28 15.71 5.40
N SER A 90 0.84 15.53 4.70
CA SER A 90 1.40 16.55 3.82
C SER A 90 0.66 16.64 2.48
N SER A 91 0.58 17.85 1.93
CA SER A 91 0.06 18.05 0.57
C SER A 91 0.90 17.31 -0.49
N ARG A 92 2.21 17.15 -0.25
CA ARG A 92 3.12 16.41 -1.13
C ARG A 92 2.71 14.94 -1.22
N TRP A 93 2.37 14.31 -0.10
CA TRP A 93 1.83 12.96 -0.07
C TRP A 93 0.52 12.85 -0.86
N ALA A 94 -0.40 13.81 -0.65
CA ALA A 94 -1.68 13.83 -1.34
C ALA A 94 -1.52 13.95 -2.86
N TYR A 95 -0.68 14.87 -3.33
CA TYR A 95 -0.36 15.01 -4.75
C TYR A 95 0.28 13.75 -5.35
N ARG A 96 1.17 13.11 -4.61
CA ARG A 96 1.77 11.84 -5.07
C ARG A 96 0.75 10.72 -5.20
N MET A 97 -0.25 10.66 -4.30
CA MET A 97 -1.36 9.73 -4.42
C MET A 97 -2.25 10.06 -5.63
N ASP A 98 -2.52 11.33 -5.90
CA ASP A 98 -3.24 11.74 -7.11
C ASP A 98 -2.50 11.28 -8.37
N ASP A 99 -1.19 11.47 -8.44
CA ASP A 99 -0.35 11.00 -9.55
C ASP A 99 -0.40 9.47 -9.69
N ALA A 100 -0.30 8.75 -8.56
CA ALA A 100 -0.38 7.30 -8.55
C ALA A 100 -1.72 6.79 -9.12
N PHE A 101 -2.84 7.32 -8.64
CA PHE A 101 -4.15 6.89 -9.12
C PHE A 101 -4.50 7.44 -10.52
N ASN A 102 -4.00 8.61 -10.90
CA ASN A 102 -4.08 9.09 -12.30
C ASN A 102 -3.32 8.15 -13.25
N THR A 103 -2.17 7.64 -12.80
CA THR A 103 -1.36 6.70 -13.58
C THR A 103 -2.05 5.32 -13.70
N LEU A 104 -2.63 4.80 -12.61
CA LEU A 104 -3.33 3.52 -12.62
C LEU A 104 -4.69 3.58 -13.35
N CYS A 105 -5.37 4.72 -13.28
CA CYS A 105 -6.72 4.92 -13.83
C CYS A 105 -6.81 6.23 -14.61
N PRO A 106 -6.12 6.37 -15.77
CA PRO A 106 -6.02 7.63 -16.50
C PRO A 106 -7.36 8.13 -17.03
N THR A 107 -8.33 7.25 -17.23
CA THR A 107 -9.71 7.59 -17.65
C THR A 107 -10.71 7.46 -16.49
N GLY A 108 -10.21 7.31 -15.27
CA GLY A 108 -11.00 6.99 -14.10
C GLY A 108 -11.37 5.50 -13.99
N GLY A 109 -12.06 5.15 -12.92
CA GLY A 109 -12.52 3.79 -12.71
C GLY A 109 -11.88 3.08 -11.53
N LYS A 110 -11.89 1.76 -11.56
CA LYS A 110 -11.26 0.94 -10.52
C LYS A 110 -9.79 0.72 -10.84
N PRO A 111 -8.91 0.73 -9.82
CA PRO A 111 -7.52 0.30 -10.00
C PRO A 111 -7.44 -1.12 -10.55
N PRO A 112 -6.41 -1.44 -11.35
CA PRO A 112 -6.23 -2.77 -11.95
C PRO A 112 -5.90 -3.88 -10.94
N ALA A 113 -5.41 -3.49 -9.76
CA ALA A 113 -5.12 -4.38 -8.63
C ALA A 113 -5.84 -3.90 -7.37
N TRP A 114 -5.96 -4.76 -6.37
CA TRP A 114 -6.42 -4.39 -5.04
C TRP A 114 -5.33 -3.62 -4.29
N ILE A 115 -5.53 -2.32 -4.10
CA ILE A 115 -4.54 -1.44 -3.48
C ILE A 115 -4.76 -1.38 -1.97
N HIS A 116 -3.75 -1.79 -1.21
CA HIS A 116 -3.73 -1.73 0.24
C HIS A 116 -2.82 -0.60 0.73
N MET A 117 -3.34 0.28 1.59
CA MET A 117 -2.55 1.36 2.17
C MET A 117 -1.93 0.93 3.49
N LEU A 118 -0.62 0.90 3.56
CA LEU A 118 0.12 0.61 4.80
C LEU A 118 0.12 1.84 5.71
N ARG A 119 -0.34 1.67 6.96
CA ARG A 119 -0.27 2.63 8.08
C ARG A 119 -1.12 3.90 7.98
N ALA A 120 -1.42 4.45 6.82
CA ALA A 120 -2.16 5.70 6.68
C ALA A 120 -3.69 5.51 6.67
N MET A 121 -4.24 4.83 7.68
CA MET A 121 -5.64 4.44 7.73
C MET A 121 -6.62 5.62 7.62
N SER A 122 -6.33 6.78 8.24
CA SER A 122 -7.21 7.95 8.13
C SER A 122 -7.30 8.45 6.70
N GLN A 123 -6.18 8.55 5.98
CA GLN A 123 -6.15 8.96 4.58
C GLN A 123 -6.84 7.93 3.68
N ALA A 124 -6.68 6.65 3.99
CA ALA A 124 -7.35 5.59 3.23
C ALA A 124 -8.87 5.56 3.45
N CYS A 125 -9.34 5.79 4.68
CA CYS A 125 -10.76 5.69 5.03
C CYS A 125 -11.53 7.00 4.88
N ASP A 126 -10.91 8.14 5.17
CA ASP A 126 -11.52 9.47 5.09
C ASP A 126 -11.08 10.23 3.82
N GLY A 127 -10.12 9.67 3.09
CA GLY A 127 -9.57 10.28 1.89
C GLY A 127 -10.42 10.03 0.65
N GLU A 128 -9.89 10.44 -0.47
CA GLU A 128 -10.59 10.46 -1.76
C GLU A 128 -10.03 9.44 -2.76
N TRP A 129 -9.10 8.60 -2.30
CA TRP A 129 -8.44 7.58 -3.11
C TRP A 129 -9.10 6.20 -2.93
N PRO A 130 -9.26 5.42 -4.01
CA PRO A 130 -9.97 4.14 -4.00
C PRO A 130 -9.10 3.00 -3.45
N PHE A 131 -8.65 3.11 -2.21
CA PHE A 131 -8.00 2.01 -1.52
C PHE A 131 -9.00 0.89 -1.22
N ALA A 132 -8.60 -0.34 -1.48
CA ALA A 132 -9.42 -1.51 -1.19
C ALA A 132 -9.36 -1.92 0.28
N SER A 133 -8.26 -1.61 0.96
CA SER A 133 -8.06 -1.83 2.39
C SER A 133 -6.91 -0.97 2.93
N ALA A 134 -6.83 -0.89 4.25
CA ALA A 134 -5.71 -0.25 4.95
C ALA A 134 -5.46 -0.93 6.29
N ASP A 135 -4.26 -0.74 6.83
CA ASP A 135 -3.91 -1.18 8.17
C ASP A 135 -3.44 -0.02 9.05
N SER A 136 -3.43 -0.27 10.35
CA SER A 136 -2.85 0.64 11.32
C SER A 136 -2.63 -0.05 12.66
N THR A 137 -1.62 0.37 13.37
CA THR A 137 -1.43 -0.01 14.79
C THR A 137 -2.32 0.80 15.76
N ASN A 138 -3.19 1.67 15.25
CA ASN A 138 -4.01 2.61 16.04
C ASN A 138 -4.80 1.91 17.14
N THR A 139 -5.52 0.83 16.81
CA THR A 139 -6.32 0.08 17.79
C THR A 139 -5.44 -0.49 18.89
N ALA A 140 -4.30 -1.10 18.53
CA ALA A 140 -3.38 -1.70 19.50
C ALA A 140 -2.69 -0.65 20.38
N GLN A 141 -2.40 0.53 19.84
CA GLN A 141 -1.70 1.60 20.57
C GLN A 141 -2.62 2.45 21.43
N ASN A 142 -3.89 2.62 21.06
CA ASN A 142 -4.76 3.63 21.67
C ASN A 142 -5.95 3.06 22.47
N HIS A 143 -6.18 1.75 22.47
CA HIS A 143 -7.31 1.13 23.17
C HIS A 143 -7.38 1.43 24.68
N HIS A 144 -6.26 1.72 25.32
CA HIS A 144 -6.18 2.05 26.73
C HIS A 144 -6.34 3.53 27.05
N ARG A 145 -6.37 4.40 26.03
CA ARG A 145 -6.36 5.87 26.21
C ARG A 145 -7.74 6.49 26.09
N HIS A 146 -8.57 6.02 25.15
CA HIS A 146 -9.78 6.75 24.76
C HIS A 146 -11.00 5.85 24.58
N ASP A 147 -10.84 4.60 24.17
CA ASP A 147 -11.97 3.73 23.86
C ASP A 147 -11.57 2.25 23.92
N SER A 148 -12.57 1.35 23.89
CA SER A 148 -12.31 -0.07 23.78
C SER A 148 -11.80 -0.43 22.39
N PRO A 149 -10.98 -1.53 22.25
CA PRO A 149 -10.51 -1.99 20.94
C PRO A 149 -11.65 -2.20 19.94
N VAL A 150 -12.78 -2.74 20.43
CA VAL A 150 -13.97 -3.00 19.60
C VAL A 150 -14.53 -1.70 19.04
N ARG A 151 -14.76 -0.69 19.87
CA ARG A 151 -15.28 0.61 19.41
C ARG A 151 -14.34 1.32 18.44
N ILE A 152 -13.02 1.21 18.66
CA ILE A 152 -12.04 1.79 17.73
C ILE A 152 -12.14 1.06 16.39
N ALA A 153 -12.23 -0.27 16.37
CA ALA A 153 -12.40 -1.05 15.16
C ALA A 153 -13.72 -0.70 14.43
N GLU A 154 -14.86 -0.74 15.13
CA GLU A 154 -16.17 -0.36 14.59
C GLU A 154 -16.19 1.04 13.95
N LYS A 155 -15.49 2.00 14.56
CA LYS A 155 -15.35 3.35 14.01
C LYS A 155 -14.65 3.36 12.65
N TRP A 156 -13.64 2.51 12.45
CA TRP A 156 -12.93 2.40 11.18
C TRP A 156 -13.73 1.58 10.17
N ASP A 157 -14.36 0.50 10.58
CA ASP A 157 -15.18 -0.35 9.72
C ASP A 157 -16.43 0.38 9.16
N ALA A 158 -16.90 1.41 9.87
CA ALA A 158 -17.99 2.26 9.39
C ALA A 158 -17.61 3.21 8.24
N LYS A 159 -16.31 3.36 7.94
CA LYS A 159 -15.79 4.24 6.90
C LYS A 159 -15.54 3.48 5.62
N GLN A 160 -15.69 4.17 4.49
CA GLN A 160 -15.44 3.58 3.18
C GLN A 160 -14.67 4.54 2.28
N ALA A 161 -13.60 4.03 1.69
CA ALA A 161 -12.93 4.68 0.57
C ALA A 161 -13.85 4.73 -0.66
N PRO A 162 -13.63 5.67 -1.59
CA PRO A 162 -14.32 5.69 -2.87
C PRO A 162 -14.14 4.38 -3.63
N ALA A 163 -15.19 3.87 -4.26
CA ALA A 163 -15.10 2.63 -5.04
C ALA A 163 -14.35 2.81 -6.37
N ARG A 164 -14.15 4.05 -6.82
CA ARG A 164 -13.60 4.41 -8.12
C ARG A 164 -12.78 5.69 -8.02
N TRP A 165 -11.74 5.77 -8.84
CA TRP A 165 -10.97 6.99 -9.06
C TRP A 165 -11.68 7.90 -10.05
N LEU A 166 -11.63 9.20 -9.77
CA LEU A 166 -11.95 10.29 -10.71
C LEU A 166 -10.66 11.07 -10.92
N PRO A 167 -10.08 11.04 -12.13
CA PRO A 167 -8.80 11.70 -12.40
C PRO A 167 -8.81 13.17 -12.01
N ARG A 168 -7.72 13.59 -11.38
CA ARG A 168 -7.51 14.97 -10.96
C ARG A 168 -6.35 15.55 -11.73
N HIS A 169 -6.58 16.70 -12.34
CA HIS A 169 -5.51 17.49 -12.96
C HIS A 169 -5.00 18.47 -11.91
N GLN A 170 -3.75 18.32 -11.52
CA GLN A 170 -3.07 19.34 -10.73
C GLN A 170 -2.97 20.59 -11.61
N LEU A 171 -3.51 21.70 -11.13
CA LEU A 171 -3.25 22.99 -11.74
C LEU A 171 -1.77 23.31 -11.49
N THR A 172 -0.92 23.06 -12.48
CA THR A 172 0.43 23.62 -12.49
C THR A 172 0.28 25.14 -12.54
N PHE A 173 0.48 25.80 -11.40
CA PHE A 173 0.76 27.23 -11.41
C PHE A 173 2.15 27.38 -12.05
N GLU A 174 2.20 27.55 -13.36
CA GLU A 174 3.35 28.17 -13.98
C GLU A 174 3.44 29.56 -13.37
N ALA A 175 4.49 29.78 -12.56
CA ALA A 175 4.82 31.09 -12.06
C ALA A 175 5.00 31.99 -13.30
N ALA A 176 4.09 32.90 -13.52
CA ALA A 176 4.27 33.97 -14.47
C ALA A 176 5.51 34.75 -14.05
N ALA A 177 6.58 34.58 -14.84
CA ALA A 177 7.82 35.35 -14.71
C ALA A 177 7.62 36.77 -15.21
#